data_29bb25e8919341155244ca8225f50f47
#
_entry.id   29bb25e8919341155244ca8225f50f47
#
_cell.length_a   1.000
_cell.length_b   1.000
_cell.length_c   1.000
_cell.angle_alpha   90.00
_cell.angle_beta   90.00
_cell.angle_gamma   90.00
#
_symmetry.space_group_name_H-M   'P 1'
#
loop_
_entity.id
_entity.type
_entity.pdbx_description
1 polymer ?
#
loop_
_entity_poly.entity_id
_entity_poly.type
_entity_poly.pdbx_seq_one_letter_code
_entity_poly.pdbx_strand_id
1 'polypeptide(L)'
;FLTLLAYPLIPMLERLFGFLSTLTLVELSDMNHPLLQKLSNQAPGTMQHSLQVANLAESAARKIGASHLLVKVGALYHDIGKSLQPQFFIENQNGENPHETISPEESARIIIDHVTNGLEMGKKAGLPEEICDFITTHHGTSTVSYFYNKALKEDKEATIDRYQYPGPIPKTKEQTLLMLADTIEAAARSLKNPNQSQIDNLVEDLTKKKIETHQLSESDLT
;
A
#
# COMPACT_ATOMS: atom_id res chain seq x y z
N PHE A 1 -4.63 -30.49 26.20
CA PHE A 1 -3.45 -30.10 27.04
C PHE A 1 -2.24 -29.73 26.17
N LEU A 2 -1.87 -30.55 25.17
CA LEU A 2 -0.75 -30.27 24.26
C LEU A 2 -0.95 -29.00 23.41
N THR A 3 -2.17 -28.71 22.97
CA THR A 3 -2.53 -27.51 22.19
C THR A 3 -2.37 -26.22 23.00
N LEU A 4 -2.68 -26.24 24.31
CA LEU A 4 -2.48 -25.10 25.20
C LEU A 4 -1.00 -24.78 25.45
N LEU A 5 -0.12 -25.80 25.37
CA LEU A 5 1.33 -25.61 25.48
C LEU A 5 1.96 -25.20 24.15
N ALA A 6 1.39 -25.60 23.02
CA ALA A 6 1.90 -25.26 21.69
C ALA A 6 1.63 -23.79 21.32
N TYR A 7 0.50 -23.22 21.75
CA TYR A 7 0.09 -21.86 21.39
C TYR A 7 1.13 -20.77 21.74
N PRO A 8 1.67 -20.70 22.96
CA PRO A 8 2.69 -19.71 23.30
C PRO A 8 4.07 -19.98 22.66
N LEU A 9 4.30 -21.19 22.10
CA LEU A 9 5.53 -21.49 21.39
C LEU A 9 5.57 -20.91 19.97
N ILE A 10 4.40 -20.64 19.35
CA ILE A 10 4.33 -20.14 17.97
C ILE A 10 5.12 -18.85 17.80
N PRO A 11 4.89 -17.76 18.57
CA PRO A 11 5.65 -16.53 18.42
C PRO A 11 7.16 -16.70 18.68
N MET A 12 7.52 -17.63 19.55
CA MET A 12 8.93 -17.93 19.81
C MET A 12 9.58 -18.63 18.60
N LEU A 13 8.88 -19.58 17.98
CA LEU A 13 9.35 -20.30 16.80
C LEU A 13 9.41 -19.37 15.59
N GLU A 14 8.42 -18.51 15.40
CA GLU A 14 8.42 -17.49 14.35
C GLU A 14 9.68 -16.60 14.44
N ARG A 15 9.99 -16.09 15.62
CA ARG A 15 11.20 -15.29 15.85
C ARG A 15 12.50 -16.06 15.65
N LEU A 16 12.52 -17.34 16.08
CA LEU A 16 13.73 -18.17 15.99
C LEU A 16 14.05 -18.59 14.56
N PHE A 17 13.03 -18.89 13.78
CA PHE A 17 13.15 -19.44 12.41
C PHE A 17 12.84 -18.43 11.31
N GLY A 18 12.42 -17.23 11.65
CA GLY A 18 12.15 -16.15 10.66
C GLY A 18 11.03 -16.49 9.69
N PHE A 19 9.91 -17.04 10.16
CA PHE A 19 8.75 -17.28 9.34
C PHE A 19 7.48 -16.66 9.96
N LEU A 20 6.50 -16.35 9.15
CA LEU A 20 5.22 -15.79 9.56
C LEU A 20 4.12 -16.86 9.47
N SER A 21 3.50 -17.23 10.61
CA SER A 21 2.47 -18.26 10.64
C SER A 21 1.11 -17.74 10.17
N THR A 22 0.28 -18.68 9.74
CA THR A 22 -1.14 -18.39 9.42
C THR A 22 -1.89 -17.82 10.64
N LEU A 23 -1.52 -18.26 11.86
CA LEU A 23 -2.17 -17.77 13.08
C LEU A 23 -1.89 -16.27 13.27
N THR A 24 -0.63 -15.85 13.18
CA THR A 24 -0.26 -14.44 13.28
C THR A 24 -0.93 -13.60 12.19
N LEU A 25 -1.03 -14.12 10.96
CA LEU A 25 -1.77 -13.44 9.89
C LEU A 25 -3.26 -13.28 10.21
N VAL A 26 -3.90 -14.29 10.81
CA VAL A 26 -5.31 -14.19 11.24
C VAL A 26 -5.46 -13.16 12.35
N GLU A 27 -4.57 -13.13 13.33
CA GLU A 27 -4.58 -12.13 14.42
C GLU A 27 -4.38 -10.71 13.86
N LEU A 28 -3.48 -10.51 12.92
CA LEU A 28 -3.24 -9.22 12.26
C LEU A 28 -4.41 -8.81 11.35
N SER A 29 -5.25 -9.74 10.89
CA SER A 29 -6.44 -9.42 10.09
C SER A 29 -7.62 -8.95 10.94
N ASP A 30 -7.53 -8.99 12.26
CA ASP A 30 -8.58 -8.50 13.15
C ASP A 30 -8.67 -6.97 13.09
N MET A 31 -9.85 -6.47 12.73
CA MET A 31 -10.14 -5.04 12.64
C MET A 31 -10.06 -4.33 13.99
N ASN A 32 -10.01 -5.05 15.10
CA ASN A 32 -9.76 -4.51 16.44
C ASN A 32 -8.26 -4.28 16.73
N HIS A 33 -7.37 -4.64 15.83
CA HIS A 33 -5.94 -4.34 15.99
C HIS A 33 -5.71 -2.83 16.15
N PRO A 34 -4.91 -2.36 17.14
CA PRO A 34 -4.78 -0.95 17.47
C PRO A 34 -4.42 -0.03 16.31
N LEU A 35 -3.55 -0.49 15.38
CA LEU A 35 -3.20 0.30 14.17
C LEU A 35 -4.38 0.45 13.21
N LEU A 36 -5.16 -0.63 13.00
CA LEU A 36 -6.34 -0.59 12.12
C LEU A 36 -7.45 0.25 12.73
N GLN A 37 -7.64 0.19 14.03
CA GLN A 37 -8.55 1.07 14.77
C GLN A 37 -8.12 2.54 14.65
N LYS A 38 -6.82 2.83 14.79
CA LYS A 38 -6.28 4.18 14.58
C LYS A 38 -6.54 4.66 13.15
N LEU A 39 -6.25 3.85 12.15
CA LEU A 39 -6.49 4.16 10.74
C LEU A 39 -7.98 4.44 10.50
N SER A 40 -8.87 3.56 10.97
CA SER A 40 -10.32 3.70 10.82
C SER A 40 -10.87 4.99 11.44
N ASN A 41 -10.33 5.39 12.61
CA ASN A 41 -10.79 6.58 13.32
C ASN A 41 -10.23 7.89 12.73
N GLN A 42 -8.98 7.90 12.28
CA GLN A 42 -8.30 9.11 11.82
C GLN A 42 -8.39 9.32 10.30
N ALA A 43 -8.42 8.23 9.53
CA ALA A 43 -8.45 8.23 8.07
C ALA A 43 -9.46 7.20 7.53
N PRO A 44 -10.78 7.39 7.75
CA PRO A 44 -11.79 6.41 7.37
C PRO A 44 -11.85 6.15 5.87
N GLY A 45 -11.58 7.13 5.04
CA GLY A 45 -11.48 6.96 3.58
C GLY A 45 -10.32 6.04 3.19
N THR A 46 -9.14 6.21 3.81
CA THR A 46 -8.00 5.31 3.61
C THR A 46 -8.32 3.90 4.12
N MET A 47 -9.01 3.76 5.25
CA MET A 47 -9.43 2.44 5.73
C MET A 47 -10.35 1.74 4.74
N GLN A 48 -11.32 2.44 4.17
CA GLN A 48 -12.21 1.89 3.15
C GLN A 48 -11.43 1.49 1.89
N HIS A 49 -10.49 2.31 1.44
CA HIS A 49 -9.57 2.01 0.35
C HIS A 49 -8.78 0.72 0.63
N SER A 50 -8.13 0.63 1.80
CA SER A 50 -7.33 -0.55 2.17
C SER A 50 -8.15 -1.84 2.18
N LEU A 51 -9.42 -1.80 2.60
CA LEU A 51 -10.33 -2.94 2.54
C LEU A 51 -10.66 -3.35 1.10
N GLN A 52 -10.87 -2.39 0.19
CA GLN A 52 -11.13 -2.67 -1.23
C GLN A 52 -9.90 -3.27 -1.90
N VAL A 53 -8.72 -2.69 -1.67
CA VAL A 53 -7.44 -3.22 -2.15
C VAL A 53 -7.19 -4.62 -1.61
N ALA A 54 -7.44 -4.86 -0.32
CA ALA A 54 -7.30 -6.18 0.30
C ALA A 54 -8.17 -7.25 -0.37
N ASN A 55 -9.44 -6.93 -0.65
CA ASN A 55 -10.35 -7.85 -1.32
C ASN A 55 -9.93 -8.15 -2.77
N LEU A 56 -9.48 -7.11 -3.49
CA LEU A 56 -9.01 -7.25 -4.87
C LEU A 56 -7.73 -8.10 -4.94
N ALA A 57 -6.73 -7.76 -4.13
CA ALA A 57 -5.45 -8.46 -4.07
C ALA A 57 -5.59 -9.91 -3.57
N GLU A 58 -6.44 -10.16 -2.55
CA GLU A 58 -6.75 -11.51 -2.07
C GLU A 58 -7.38 -12.37 -3.18
N SER A 59 -8.34 -11.81 -3.93
CA SER A 59 -8.99 -12.52 -5.04
C SER A 59 -7.99 -12.88 -6.14
N ALA A 60 -7.10 -11.96 -6.51
CA ALA A 60 -6.05 -12.19 -7.49
C ALA A 60 -5.05 -13.26 -7.00
N ALA A 61 -4.60 -13.16 -5.74
CA ALA A 61 -3.67 -14.12 -5.15
C ALA A 61 -4.20 -15.56 -5.18
N ARG A 62 -5.49 -15.75 -4.87
CA ARG A 62 -6.15 -17.09 -4.98
C ARG A 62 -6.09 -17.66 -6.39
N LYS A 63 -6.20 -16.81 -7.42
CA LYS A 63 -6.17 -17.24 -8.82
C LYS A 63 -4.81 -17.72 -9.29
N ILE A 64 -3.73 -17.12 -8.79
CA ILE A 64 -2.36 -17.44 -9.20
C ILE A 64 -1.62 -18.35 -8.19
N GLY A 65 -2.29 -18.80 -7.12
CA GLY A 65 -1.68 -19.67 -6.10
C GLY A 65 -0.67 -18.94 -5.20
N ALA A 66 -0.77 -17.61 -5.06
CA ALA A 66 -0.01 -16.83 -4.10
C ALA A 66 -0.62 -16.88 -2.69
N SER A 67 0.11 -16.42 -1.68
CA SER A 67 -0.38 -16.39 -0.29
C SER A 67 -1.47 -15.31 -0.11
N HIS A 68 -2.72 -15.71 -0.32
CA HIS A 68 -3.87 -14.80 -0.31
C HIS A 68 -4.09 -14.12 1.05
N LEU A 69 -3.80 -14.80 2.17
CA LEU A 69 -3.94 -14.22 3.50
C LEU A 69 -2.83 -13.20 3.77
N LEU A 70 -1.60 -13.48 3.34
CA LEU A 70 -0.47 -12.58 3.48
C LEU A 70 -0.71 -11.25 2.72
N VAL A 71 -1.12 -11.33 1.45
CA VAL A 71 -1.40 -10.12 0.67
C VAL A 71 -2.60 -9.34 1.22
N LYS A 72 -3.63 -10.02 1.71
CA LYS A 72 -4.76 -9.38 2.39
C LYS A 72 -4.32 -8.57 3.60
N VAL A 73 -3.53 -9.19 4.49
CA VAL A 73 -3.01 -8.51 5.68
C VAL A 73 -2.09 -7.37 5.26
N GLY A 74 -1.15 -7.59 4.35
CA GLY A 74 -0.30 -6.52 3.80
C GLY A 74 -1.11 -5.32 3.30
N ALA A 75 -2.21 -5.57 2.57
CA ALA A 75 -3.09 -4.53 2.07
C ALA A 75 -3.84 -3.77 3.18
N LEU A 76 -4.17 -4.39 4.31
CA LEU A 76 -4.80 -3.69 5.44
C LEU A 76 -3.85 -2.66 6.08
N TYR A 77 -2.55 -2.90 6.03
CA TYR A 77 -1.54 -2.08 6.71
C TYR A 77 -0.73 -1.16 5.79
N HIS A 78 -0.78 -1.34 4.45
CA HIS A 78 0.13 -0.64 3.54
C HIS A 78 0.10 0.88 3.69
N ASP A 79 -1.04 1.43 4.01
CA ASP A 79 -1.34 2.86 4.06
C ASP A 79 -1.53 3.44 5.47
N ILE A 80 -1.13 2.73 6.53
CA ILE A 80 -1.34 3.18 7.93
C ILE A 80 -0.71 4.55 8.21
N GLY A 81 0.36 4.92 7.50
CA GLY A 81 1.04 6.19 7.66
C GLY A 81 0.19 7.40 7.28
N LYS A 82 -0.81 7.24 6.41
CA LYS A 82 -1.75 8.30 6.03
C LYS A 82 -2.59 8.80 7.23
N SER A 83 -2.71 7.98 8.29
CA SER A 83 -3.42 8.38 9.52
C SER A 83 -2.80 9.57 10.25
N LEU A 84 -1.55 9.94 9.97
CA LEU A 84 -0.90 11.10 10.60
C LEU A 84 -1.36 12.43 10.01
N GLN A 85 -1.64 12.46 8.70
CA GLN A 85 -2.04 13.68 7.99
C GLN A 85 -3.15 13.36 6.96
N PRO A 86 -4.30 12.81 7.39
CA PRO A 86 -5.31 12.26 6.49
C PRO A 86 -5.90 13.28 5.52
N GLN A 87 -5.95 14.55 5.87
CA GLN A 87 -6.50 15.65 5.05
C GLN A 87 -5.72 15.87 3.74
N PHE A 88 -4.49 15.39 3.63
CA PHE A 88 -3.69 15.48 2.40
C PHE A 88 -3.97 14.35 1.40
N PHE A 89 -4.77 13.36 1.76
CA PHE A 89 -5.12 12.23 0.89
C PHE A 89 -6.57 12.35 0.43
N ILE A 90 -6.75 12.32 -0.91
CA ILE A 90 -8.02 12.67 -1.56
C ILE A 90 -9.20 11.85 -1.05
N GLU A 91 -8.97 10.60 -0.67
CA GLU A 91 -10.01 9.71 -0.13
C GLU A 91 -10.56 10.15 1.24
N ASN A 92 -9.84 11.04 1.95
CA ASN A 92 -10.27 11.59 3.24
C ASN A 92 -10.69 13.07 3.16
N GLN A 93 -10.58 13.72 1.97
CA GLN A 93 -10.91 15.13 1.81
C GLN A 93 -12.42 15.38 1.80
N ASN A 94 -12.86 16.45 2.46
CA ASN A 94 -14.25 16.87 2.53
C ASN A 94 -14.41 18.33 2.03
N GLY A 95 -14.00 18.57 0.76
CA GLY A 95 -14.22 19.82 0.05
C GLY A 95 -13.00 20.73 -0.10
N GLU A 96 -12.24 21.01 0.94
CA GLU A 96 -11.00 21.79 0.84
C GLU A 96 -9.80 20.88 0.53
N ASN A 97 -8.95 21.29 -0.42
CA ASN A 97 -7.73 20.59 -0.77
C ASN A 97 -6.52 21.35 -0.22
N PRO A 98 -5.87 20.89 0.87
CA PRO A 98 -4.75 21.61 1.48
C PRO A 98 -3.53 21.74 0.56
N HIS A 99 -3.42 20.91 -0.50
CA HIS A 99 -2.37 21.03 -1.51
C HIS A 99 -2.45 22.30 -2.39
N GLU A 100 -3.57 23.04 -2.32
CA GLU A 100 -3.70 24.31 -3.05
C GLU A 100 -2.93 25.46 -2.40
N THR A 101 -2.61 25.33 -1.10
CA THR A 101 -1.96 26.37 -0.30
C THR A 101 -0.45 26.17 -0.11
N ILE A 102 0.09 25.06 -0.59
CA ILE A 102 1.51 24.69 -0.44
C ILE A 102 2.15 24.39 -1.79
N SER A 103 3.49 24.37 -1.83
CA SER A 103 4.23 24.09 -3.06
C SER A 103 4.02 22.66 -3.57
N PRO A 104 4.22 22.41 -4.89
CA PRO A 104 4.18 21.04 -5.43
C PRO A 104 5.20 20.11 -4.77
N GLU A 105 6.38 20.61 -4.43
CA GLU A 105 7.44 19.84 -3.76
C GLU A 105 7.03 19.45 -2.35
N GLU A 106 6.49 20.37 -1.57
CA GLU A 106 6.00 20.07 -0.23
C GLU A 106 4.82 19.10 -0.26
N SER A 107 3.92 19.26 -1.23
CA SER A 107 2.81 18.33 -1.47
C SER A 107 3.32 16.91 -1.76
N ALA A 108 4.31 16.77 -2.65
CA ALA A 108 4.89 15.47 -2.98
C ALA A 108 5.59 14.84 -1.78
N ARG A 109 6.33 15.64 -0.99
CA ARG A 109 6.98 15.17 0.25
C ARG A 109 5.97 14.60 1.23
N ILE A 110 4.87 15.31 1.51
CA ILE A 110 3.81 14.83 2.43
C ILE A 110 3.22 13.51 1.92
N ILE A 111 2.97 13.42 0.61
CA ILE A 111 2.46 12.17 0.00
C ILE A 111 3.47 11.04 0.15
N ILE A 112 4.77 11.27 -0.13
CA ILE A 112 5.82 10.26 -0.05
C ILE A 112 6.06 9.83 1.41
N ASP A 113 6.02 10.74 2.34
CA ASP A 113 6.31 10.52 3.76
C ASP A 113 5.34 9.52 4.42
N HIS A 114 4.14 9.25 3.85
CA HIS A 114 3.26 8.24 4.44
C HIS A 114 3.91 6.84 4.48
N VAL A 115 4.80 6.52 3.54
CA VAL A 115 5.51 5.24 3.49
C VAL A 115 6.46 5.11 4.68
N THR A 116 7.32 6.12 4.90
CA THR A 116 8.25 6.14 6.04
C THR A 116 7.51 6.19 7.38
N ASN A 117 6.52 7.04 7.46
CA ASN A 117 5.66 7.15 8.65
C ASN A 117 4.94 5.81 8.96
N GLY A 118 4.41 5.16 7.92
CA GLY A 118 3.76 3.86 8.03
C GLY A 118 4.73 2.78 8.54
N LEU A 119 5.94 2.74 7.97
CA LEU A 119 7.00 1.83 8.40
C LEU A 119 7.38 2.03 9.87
N GLU A 120 7.57 3.28 10.31
CA GLU A 120 7.87 3.59 11.71
C GLU A 120 6.74 3.16 12.64
N MET A 121 5.49 3.43 12.26
CA MET A 121 4.31 3.00 13.01
C MET A 121 4.22 1.48 13.10
N GLY A 122 4.44 0.77 12.00
CA GLY A 122 4.43 -0.68 11.94
C GLY A 122 5.51 -1.30 12.84
N LYS A 123 6.75 -0.84 12.72
CA LYS A 123 7.86 -1.28 13.57
C LYS A 123 7.60 -1.02 15.05
N LYS A 124 7.10 0.16 15.41
CA LYS A 124 6.76 0.51 16.79
C LYS A 124 5.66 -0.37 17.36
N ALA A 125 4.72 -0.80 16.54
CA ALA A 125 3.65 -1.71 16.93
C ALA A 125 4.06 -3.19 16.91
N GLY A 126 5.27 -3.51 16.46
CA GLY A 126 5.77 -4.89 16.37
C GLY A 126 5.21 -5.70 15.22
N LEU A 127 4.80 -5.03 14.12
CA LEU A 127 4.41 -5.75 12.90
C LEU A 127 5.59 -6.59 12.38
N PRO A 128 5.34 -7.80 11.88
CA PRO A 128 6.33 -8.62 11.19
C PRO A 128 6.98 -7.88 10.01
N GLU A 129 8.22 -8.24 9.69
CA GLU A 129 8.98 -7.61 8.61
C GLU A 129 8.27 -7.79 7.26
N GLU A 130 7.70 -8.97 7.03
CA GLU A 130 6.95 -9.29 5.81
C GLU A 130 5.73 -8.35 5.62
N ILE A 131 5.10 -7.89 6.70
CA ILE A 131 4.00 -6.92 6.62
C ILE A 131 4.54 -5.50 6.43
N CYS A 132 5.66 -5.16 7.08
CA CYS A 132 6.35 -3.88 6.87
C CYS A 132 6.83 -3.71 5.43
N ASP A 133 7.23 -4.80 4.76
CA ASP A 133 7.65 -4.79 3.36
C ASP A 133 6.53 -4.33 2.42
N PHE A 134 5.28 -4.69 2.69
CA PHE A 134 4.15 -4.16 1.90
C PHE A 134 4.03 -2.64 2.02
N ILE A 135 4.29 -2.09 3.21
CA ILE A 135 4.28 -0.63 3.42
C ILE A 135 5.35 0.05 2.57
N THR A 136 6.54 -0.53 2.48
CA THR A 136 7.66 0.09 1.77
C THR A 136 7.63 -0.12 0.26
N THR A 137 7.03 -1.22 -0.21
CA THR A 137 7.13 -1.64 -1.63
C THR A 137 5.93 -1.25 -2.48
N HIS A 138 4.76 -0.92 -1.89
CA HIS A 138 3.51 -0.75 -2.66
C HIS A 138 3.55 0.37 -3.70
N HIS A 139 4.40 1.38 -3.52
CA HIS A 139 4.66 2.41 -4.53
C HIS A 139 5.96 2.20 -5.30
N GLY A 140 6.86 1.32 -4.81
CA GLY A 140 8.18 1.10 -5.40
C GLY A 140 8.97 2.39 -5.53
N THR A 141 9.47 2.65 -6.74
CA THR A 141 10.15 3.90 -7.12
C THR A 141 9.29 4.77 -8.04
N SER A 142 7.98 4.64 -7.97
CA SER A 142 7.04 5.42 -8.79
C SER A 142 7.14 6.92 -8.47
N THR A 143 6.74 7.75 -9.43
CA THR A 143 6.73 9.22 -9.28
C THR A 143 5.35 9.70 -8.86
N VAL A 144 5.27 10.70 -7.97
CA VAL A 144 4.06 11.47 -7.65
C VAL A 144 3.79 12.45 -8.81
N SER A 145 3.37 11.86 -9.94
CA SER A 145 3.37 12.51 -11.27
C SER A 145 2.51 13.78 -11.31
N TYR A 146 1.43 13.87 -10.54
CA TYR A 146 0.58 15.05 -10.50
C TYR A 146 1.37 16.29 -10.05
N PHE A 147 2.08 16.17 -8.92
CA PHE A 147 2.85 17.28 -8.36
C PHE A 147 4.13 17.55 -9.15
N TYR A 148 4.77 16.52 -9.69
CA TYR A 148 5.92 16.71 -10.59
C TYR A 148 5.53 17.49 -11.85
N ASN A 149 4.42 17.14 -12.51
CA ASN A 149 3.93 17.86 -13.68
C ASN A 149 3.48 19.30 -13.34
N LYS A 150 2.98 19.54 -12.11
CA LYS A 150 2.65 20.87 -11.63
C LYS A 150 3.94 21.70 -11.43
N ALA A 151 4.96 21.11 -10.80
CA ALA A 151 6.26 21.76 -10.61
C ALA A 151 6.94 22.13 -11.92
N LEU A 152 6.93 21.26 -12.93
CA LEU A 152 7.49 21.54 -14.26
C LEU A 152 6.83 22.72 -14.99
N LYS A 153 5.60 23.07 -14.64
CA LYS A 153 4.93 24.27 -15.20
C LYS A 153 5.41 25.55 -14.52
N GLU A 154 5.80 25.46 -13.24
CA GLU A 154 6.30 26.58 -12.43
C GLU A 154 7.81 26.76 -12.60
N ASP A 155 8.55 25.65 -12.64
CA ASP A 155 10.00 25.58 -12.81
C ASP A 155 10.38 24.41 -13.74
N LYS A 156 10.88 24.76 -14.94
CA LYS A 156 11.29 23.76 -15.95
C LYS A 156 12.53 22.94 -15.55
N GLU A 157 13.27 23.39 -14.53
CA GLU A 157 14.44 22.70 -13.99
C GLU A 157 14.13 21.80 -12.80
N ALA A 158 12.84 21.63 -12.44
CA ALA A 158 12.42 20.75 -11.37
C ALA A 158 12.93 19.32 -11.60
N THR A 159 13.66 18.77 -10.64
CA THR A 159 14.23 17.42 -10.73
C THR A 159 13.26 16.36 -10.24
N ILE A 160 13.17 15.23 -10.94
CA ILE A 160 12.23 14.15 -10.64
C ILE A 160 12.47 13.51 -9.26
N ASP A 161 13.71 13.51 -8.79
CA ASP A 161 14.13 12.82 -7.55
C ASP A 161 13.33 13.26 -6.30
N ARG A 162 12.88 14.52 -6.29
CA ARG A 162 12.08 15.08 -5.19
C ARG A 162 10.62 14.64 -5.21
N TYR A 163 10.19 13.99 -6.28
CA TYR A 163 8.83 13.54 -6.52
C TYR A 163 8.73 12.03 -6.64
N GLN A 164 9.80 11.31 -6.33
CA GLN A 164 9.90 9.87 -6.50
C GLN A 164 9.91 9.17 -5.15
N TYR A 165 9.15 8.07 -5.05
CA TYR A 165 9.20 7.21 -3.88
C TYR A 165 10.57 6.54 -3.77
N PRO A 166 11.11 6.34 -2.55
CA PRO A 166 12.46 5.82 -2.36
C PRO A 166 12.61 4.33 -2.68
N GLY A 167 11.51 3.61 -2.86
CA GLY A 167 11.51 2.18 -2.98
C GLY A 167 11.59 1.46 -1.62
N PRO A 168 11.92 0.18 -1.61
CA PRO A 168 12.26 -0.67 -2.76
C PRO A 168 11.07 -1.02 -3.65
N ILE A 169 11.35 -1.59 -4.84
CA ILE A 169 10.32 -2.17 -5.71
C ILE A 169 9.89 -3.55 -5.16
N PRO A 170 8.69 -4.06 -5.53
CA PRO A 170 8.21 -5.38 -5.14
C PRO A 170 9.15 -6.52 -5.55
N LYS A 171 9.34 -7.47 -4.64
CA LYS A 171 10.17 -8.67 -4.85
C LYS A 171 9.36 -9.95 -4.91
N THR A 172 8.23 -10.00 -4.22
CA THR A 172 7.36 -11.19 -4.17
C THR A 172 6.09 -10.98 -4.98
N LYS A 173 5.41 -12.09 -5.35
CA LYS A 173 4.10 -12.07 -6.02
C LYS A 173 3.09 -11.27 -5.22
N GLU A 174 3.10 -11.45 -3.91
CA GLU A 174 2.16 -10.80 -2.98
C GLU A 174 2.38 -9.28 -2.98
N GLN A 175 3.62 -8.80 -2.91
CA GLN A 175 3.95 -7.37 -2.97
C GLN A 175 3.56 -6.78 -4.33
N THR A 176 3.81 -7.51 -5.42
CA THR A 176 3.42 -7.11 -6.77
C THR A 176 1.90 -7.02 -6.91
N LEU A 177 1.17 -8.02 -6.41
CA LEU A 177 -0.30 -8.00 -6.43
C LEU A 177 -0.86 -6.81 -5.65
N LEU A 178 -0.27 -6.48 -4.50
CA LEU A 178 -0.67 -5.28 -3.75
C LEU A 178 -0.44 -4.02 -4.56
N MET A 179 0.76 -3.80 -5.13
CA MET A 179 1.06 -2.62 -5.94
C MET A 179 0.07 -2.45 -7.11
N LEU A 180 -0.25 -3.54 -7.79
CA LEU A 180 -1.21 -3.50 -8.90
C LEU A 180 -2.62 -3.22 -8.40
N ALA A 181 -3.08 -3.90 -7.35
CA ALA A 181 -4.42 -3.72 -6.79
C ALA A 181 -4.64 -2.29 -6.27
N ASP A 182 -3.67 -1.74 -5.56
CA ASP A 182 -3.69 -0.35 -5.08
C ASP A 182 -3.78 0.65 -6.24
N THR A 183 -2.90 0.51 -7.23
CA THR A 183 -2.89 1.38 -8.42
C THR A 183 -4.21 1.31 -9.20
N ILE A 184 -4.76 0.10 -9.38
CA ILE A 184 -6.00 -0.14 -10.12
C ILE A 184 -7.20 0.41 -9.35
N GLU A 185 -7.30 0.15 -8.03
CA GLU A 185 -8.39 0.66 -7.19
C GLU A 185 -8.44 2.18 -7.20
N ALA A 186 -7.29 2.83 -6.98
CA ALA A 186 -7.18 4.29 -6.98
C ALA A 186 -7.58 4.90 -8.33
N ALA A 187 -7.16 4.31 -9.44
CA ALA A 187 -7.50 4.78 -10.78
C ALA A 187 -8.98 4.52 -11.14
N ALA A 188 -9.50 3.34 -10.79
CA ALA A 188 -10.90 2.97 -11.06
C ALA A 188 -11.90 3.90 -10.36
N ARG A 189 -11.54 4.45 -9.20
CA ARG A 189 -12.36 5.41 -8.44
C ARG A 189 -12.65 6.70 -9.23
N SER A 190 -11.78 7.07 -10.17
CA SER A 190 -11.96 8.24 -11.04
C SER A 190 -12.94 8.00 -12.19
N LEU A 191 -13.26 6.74 -12.51
CA LEU A 191 -14.17 6.39 -13.60
C LEU A 191 -15.64 6.55 -13.18
N LYS A 192 -16.43 7.20 -14.02
CA LYS A 192 -17.88 7.35 -13.81
C LYS A 192 -18.62 6.23 -14.54
N ASN A 193 -19.22 5.29 -13.79
CA ASN A 193 -20.01 4.17 -14.34
C ASN A 193 -19.26 3.39 -15.45
N PRO A 194 -18.06 2.86 -15.18
CA PRO A 194 -17.28 2.18 -16.21
C PRO A 194 -17.99 0.89 -16.66
N ASN A 195 -17.92 0.59 -17.96
CA ASN A 195 -18.27 -0.73 -18.47
C ASN A 195 -17.09 -1.71 -18.34
N GLN A 196 -17.34 -3.01 -18.57
CA GLN A 196 -16.32 -4.04 -18.42
C GLN A 196 -15.07 -3.77 -19.26
N SER A 197 -15.22 -3.39 -20.54
CA SER A 197 -14.10 -3.11 -21.43
C SER A 197 -13.23 -1.94 -20.93
N GLN A 198 -13.82 -0.92 -20.32
CA GLN A 198 -13.06 0.19 -19.72
C GLN A 198 -12.26 -0.24 -18.52
N ILE A 199 -12.80 -1.16 -17.71
CA ILE A 199 -12.06 -1.75 -16.57
C ILE A 199 -10.92 -2.64 -17.09
N ASP A 200 -11.17 -3.49 -18.07
CA ASP A 200 -10.16 -4.39 -18.64
C ASP A 200 -8.99 -3.59 -19.24
N ASN A 201 -9.29 -2.55 -20.03
CA ASN A 201 -8.28 -1.65 -20.59
C ASN A 201 -7.49 -0.92 -19.49
N LEU A 202 -8.16 -0.43 -18.43
CA LEU A 202 -7.50 0.22 -17.32
C LEU A 202 -6.48 -0.71 -16.65
N VAL A 203 -6.88 -1.95 -16.39
CA VAL A 203 -6.00 -2.97 -15.77
C VAL A 203 -4.80 -3.26 -16.66
N GLU A 204 -5.03 -3.44 -17.97
CA GLU A 204 -3.97 -3.72 -18.93
C GLU A 204 -2.97 -2.55 -19.04
N ASP A 205 -3.48 -1.32 -19.22
CA ASP A 205 -2.67 -0.10 -19.37
C ASP A 205 -1.82 0.16 -18.11
N LEU A 206 -2.41 0.04 -16.90
CA LEU A 206 -1.69 0.26 -15.66
C LEU A 206 -0.63 -0.82 -15.41
N THR A 207 -0.95 -2.08 -15.68
CA THR A 207 0.00 -3.18 -15.56
C THR A 207 1.17 -2.99 -16.52
N LYS A 208 0.89 -2.68 -17.78
CA LYS A 208 1.91 -2.39 -18.81
C LYS A 208 2.81 -1.23 -18.38
N LYS A 209 2.23 -0.14 -17.87
CA LYS A 209 2.99 1.00 -17.37
C LYS A 209 3.92 0.62 -16.22
N LYS A 210 3.48 -0.24 -15.28
CA LYS A 210 4.34 -0.72 -14.17
C LYS A 210 5.50 -1.58 -14.69
N ILE A 211 5.29 -2.38 -15.73
CA ILE A 211 6.34 -3.16 -16.41
C ILE A 211 7.33 -2.22 -17.10
N GLU A 212 6.85 -1.28 -17.92
CA GLU A 212 7.67 -0.32 -18.67
C GLU A 212 8.52 0.58 -17.76
N THR A 213 8.01 0.90 -16.57
CA THR A 213 8.75 1.69 -15.57
C THR A 213 9.60 0.83 -14.62
N HIS A 214 9.81 -0.44 -14.95
CA HIS A 214 10.64 -1.40 -14.20
C HIS A 214 10.22 -1.61 -12.73
N GLN A 215 8.95 -1.33 -12.40
CA GLN A 215 8.48 -1.52 -11.03
C GLN A 215 8.33 -3.00 -10.65
N LEU A 216 8.28 -3.90 -11.62
CA LEU A 216 8.09 -5.34 -11.42
C LEU A 216 9.34 -6.16 -11.77
N SER A 217 10.48 -5.51 -12.00
CA SER A 217 11.69 -6.19 -12.51
C SER A 217 12.37 -7.13 -11.52
N GLU A 218 12.11 -7.01 -10.22
CA GLU A 218 12.62 -7.90 -9.18
C GLU A 218 11.56 -8.90 -8.68
N SER A 219 10.36 -8.86 -9.27
CA SER A 219 9.24 -9.70 -8.85
C SER A 219 9.39 -11.15 -9.30
N ASP A 220 9.04 -12.10 -8.45
CA ASP A 220 8.93 -13.52 -8.77
C ASP A 220 7.60 -13.88 -9.49
N LEU A 221 6.85 -12.88 -9.94
CA LEU A 221 5.64 -13.06 -10.73
C LEU A 221 5.93 -13.29 -12.23
N THR A 222 7.11 -12.94 -12.68
CA THR A 222 7.55 -13.03 -14.09
C THR A 222 8.25 -14.33 -14.40
#